data_079b7cb1e039813f7274b4e7b215c8d5
#
_entry.id   079b7cb1e039813f7274b4e7b215c8d5
#
_cell.length_a   1.000
_cell.length_b   1.000
_cell.length_c   1.000
_cell.angle_alpha   90.00
_cell.angle_beta   90.00
_cell.angle_gamma   90.00
#
_symmetry.space_group_name_H-M   'P 1'
#
loop_
_entity.id
_entity.type
_entity.pdbx_description
1 polymer ?
#
loop_
_entity_poly.entity_id
_entity_poly.type
_entity_poly.pdbx_seq_one_letter_code
_entity_poly.pdbx_strand_id
1 'polypeptide(L)'
;MTEAGGISDSDIAIIGMAAHLPGAPSVAAYWDNLVRGVESIRPLTEADLLAAGESPSKMRHPRYVPAAAPLEGFADFDPEFFGFSQKEAAILDPQHRHFLEVAWEALEDAGHPPERFAGAVGVYAGCGMGSYFYFNLCSNPDLVDNTGMFLLRHTGNTRISWPPVRATSST
;
A
#
# COMPACT_ATOMS: atom_id res chain seq x y z
N MET A 1 32.05 14.13 23.33
CA MET A 1 32.54 13.60 22.04
C MET A 1 32.28 12.11 22.09
N THR A 2 31.17 11.65 21.47
CA THR A 2 30.86 10.24 21.31
C THR A 2 31.72 9.73 20.16
N GLU A 3 32.58 8.75 20.44
CA GLU A 3 33.34 8.03 19.40
C GLU A 3 32.34 7.49 18.38
N ALA A 4 32.54 7.86 17.12
CA ALA A 4 31.84 7.21 16.01
C ALA A 4 32.29 5.75 16.01
N GLY A 5 31.46 4.84 16.51
CA GLY A 5 31.71 3.40 16.45
C GLY A 5 31.98 3.02 15.01
N GLY A 6 33.11 2.33 14.77
CA GLY A 6 33.45 1.85 13.44
C GLY A 6 32.38 0.90 12.92
N ILE A 7 32.11 0.91 11.61
CA ILE A 7 31.20 -0.02 10.92
C ILE A 7 31.74 -1.45 11.10
N SER A 8 30.88 -2.34 11.57
CA SER A 8 31.18 -3.76 11.76
C SER A 8 30.57 -4.58 10.60
N ASP A 9 31.19 -5.71 10.27
CA ASP A 9 30.67 -6.65 9.27
C ASP A 9 29.28 -7.23 9.63
N SER A 10 28.84 -7.05 10.87
CA SER A 10 27.50 -7.44 11.34
C SER A 10 26.45 -6.33 11.24
N ASP A 11 26.83 -5.12 10.88
CA ASP A 11 25.92 -4.00 10.78
C ASP A 11 25.00 -4.15 9.55
N ILE A 12 23.73 -3.80 9.73
CA ILE A 12 22.75 -3.83 8.67
C ILE A 12 22.53 -2.39 8.19
N ALA A 13 22.76 -2.15 6.91
CA ALA A 13 22.55 -0.86 6.27
C ALA A 13 21.12 -0.75 5.71
N ILE A 14 20.44 0.35 5.98
CA ILE A 14 19.25 0.76 5.22
C ILE A 14 19.79 1.50 3.98
N ILE A 15 19.57 0.91 2.80
CA ILE A 15 20.11 1.43 1.54
C ILE A 15 19.08 2.11 0.66
N GLY A 16 17.78 1.98 0.98
CA GLY A 16 16.70 2.67 0.30
C GLY A 16 15.45 2.73 1.16
N MET A 17 14.66 3.76 0.98
CA MET A 17 13.40 3.98 1.69
C MET A 17 12.36 4.59 0.77
N ALA A 18 11.13 4.09 0.84
CA ALA A 18 9.97 4.72 0.22
C ALA A 18 8.77 4.70 1.17
N ALA A 19 7.90 5.67 1.02
CA ALA A 19 6.67 5.73 1.80
C ALA A 19 5.62 6.57 1.07
N HIS A 20 4.37 6.11 1.15
CA HIS A 20 3.20 6.84 0.71
C HIS A 20 2.24 6.93 1.89
N LEU A 21 2.16 8.09 2.50
CA LEU A 21 1.44 8.33 3.75
C LEU A 21 0.42 9.47 3.57
N PRO A 22 -0.65 9.52 4.39
CA PRO A 22 -1.59 10.63 4.33
C PRO A 22 -0.90 12.00 4.46
N GLY A 23 -1.08 12.87 3.47
CA GLY A 23 -0.44 14.19 3.41
C GLY A 23 1.07 14.17 3.14
N ALA A 24 1.65 13.02 2.81
CA ALA A 24 3.08 12.88 2.52
C ALA A 24 3.32 11.79 1.46
N PRO A 25 3.41 12.16 0.18
CA PRO A 25 3.62 11.21 -0.92
C PRO A 25 5.06 10.67 -1.00
N SER A 26 5.94 11.03 -0.09
CA SER A 26 7.34 10.57 -0.06
C SER A 26 7.92 10.64 1.35
N VAL A 27 9.02 9.93 1.58
CA VAL A 27 9.78 9.99 2.84
C VAL A 27 10.23 11.42 3.16
N ALA A 28 10.67 12.17 2.17
CA ALA A 28 11.10 13.57 2.35
C ALA A 28 9.93 14.47 2.80
N ALA A 29 8.77 14.34 2.17
CA ALA A 29 7.56 15.07 2.56
C ALA A 29 7.09 14.68 3.96
N TYR A 30 7.17 13.40 4.31
CA TYR A 30 6.84 12.93 5.65
C TYR A 30 7.77 13.52 6.71
N TRP A 31 9.08 13.52 6.45
CA TRP A 31 10.06 14.14 7.35
C TRP A 31 9.82 15.62 7.54
N ASP A 32 9.55 16.36 6.47
CA ASP A 32 9.22 17.78 6.53
C ASP A 32 7.94 18.05 7.35
N ASN A 33 6.91 17.23 7.18
CA ASN A 33 5.70 17.29 7.99
C ASN A 33 6.00 17.07 9.49
N LEU A 34 6.85 16.10 9.83
CA LEU A 34 7.26 15.86 11.21
C LEU A 34 8.00 17.07 11.80
N VAL A 35 8.96 17.62 11.08
CA VAL A 35 9.75 18.78 11.52
C VAL A 35 8.86 20.01 11.73
N ARG A 36 7.86 20.20 10.89
CA ARG A 36 6.91 21.32 10.98
C ARG A 36 5.73 21.06 11.90
N GLY A 37 5.58 19.86 12.44
CA GLY A 37 4.44 19.48 13.29
C GLY A 37 3.11 19.50 12.54
N VAL A 38 3.11 19.12 11.25
CA VAL A 38 1.89 19.05 10.42
C VAL A 38 1.05 17.84 10.84
N GLU A 39 -0.21 18.09 11.18
CA GLU A 39 -1.20 17.05 11.48
C GLU A 39 -1.97 16.70 10.20
N SER A 40 -1.91 15.42 9.78
CA SER A 40 -2.61 14.94 8.57
C SER A 40 -4.02 14.41 8.87
N ILE A 41 -4.37 14.24 10.15
CA ILE A 41 -5.75 13.91 10.53
C ILE A 41 -6.61 15.17 10.36
N ARG A 42 -7.70 15.04 9.62
CA ARG A 42 -8.63 16.14 9.36
C ARG A 42 -10.07 15.74 9.70
N PRO A 43 -10.89 16.71 10.09
CA PRO A 43 -12.34 16.48 10.17
C PRO A 43 -12.90 16.05 8.82
N LEU A 44 -13.86 15.13 8.85
CA LEU A 44 -14.61 14.70 7.67
C LEU A 44 -16.00 15.33 7.71
N THR A 45 -16.49 15.72 6.54
CA THR A 45 -17.87 16.21 6.40
C THR A 45 -18.87 15.06 6.42
N GLU A 46 -20.13 15.35 6.69
CA GLU A 46 -21.20 14.35 6.58
C GLU A 46 -21.26 13.74 5.17
N ALA A 47 -21.01 14.54 4.14
CA ALA A 47 -20.95 14.08 2.76
C ALA A 47 -19.80 13.08 2.53
N ASP A 48 -18.61 13.35 3.07
CA ASP A 48 -17.46 12.42 2.99
C ASP A 48 -17.79 11.08 3.66
N LEU A 49 -18.42 11.14 4.83
CA LEU A 49 -18.79 9.94 5.61
C LEU A 49 -19.84 9.09 4.90
N LEU A 50 -20.87 9.73 4.35
CA LEU A 50 -21.92 9.05 3.56
C LEU A 50 -21.34 8.43 2.29
N ALA A 51 -20.45 9.14 1.59
CA ALA A 51 -19.76 8.61 0.42
C ALA A 51 -18.86 7.41 0.76
N ALA A 52 -18.29 7.39 1.97
CA ALA A 52 -17.52 6.26 2.50
C ALA A 52 -18.40 5.10 3.02
N GLY A 53 -19.73 5.22 2.95
CA GLY A 53 -20.67 4.19 3.40
C GLY A 53 -20.96 4.17 4.90
N GLU A 54 -20.58 5.23 5.63
CA GLU A 54 -20.94 5.31 7.05
C GLU A 54 -22.45 5.47 7.25
N SER A 55 -23.00 4.76 8.25
CA SER A 55 -24.44 4.83 8.54
C SER A 55 -24.78 6.10 9.32
N PRO A 56 -25.92 6.78 9.01
CA PRO A 56 -26.38 7.93 9.77
C PRO A 56 -26.61 7.66 11.27
N SER A 57 -26.93 6.43 11.63
CA SER A 57 -27.11 6.02 13.04
C SER A 57 -25.76 6.01 13.79
N LYS A 58 -24.70 5.54 13.14
CA LYS A 58 -23.35 5.52 13.70
C LYS A 58 -22.78 6.93 13.85
N MET A 59 -22.98 7.78 12.84
CA MET A 59 -22.54 9.19 12.87
C MET A 59 -23.19 10.00 14.01
N ARG A 60 -24.42 9.68 14.37
CA ARG A 60 -25.12 10.33 15.49
C ARG A 60 -24.72 9.82 16.88
N HIS A 61 -23.86 8.82 16.95
CA HIS A 61 -23.43 8.28 18.26
C HIS A 61 -22.57 9.31 18.99
N PRO A 62 -22.81 9.59 20.30
CA PRO A 62 -22.10 10.64 21.05
C PRO A 62 -20.59 10.50 21.12
N ARG A 63 -20.07 9.29 20.92
CA ARG A 63 -18.61 9.00 20.91
C ARG A 63 -18.04 8.85 19.50
N TYR A 64 -18.81 9.17 18.47
CA TYR A 64 -18.32 9.12 17.11
C TYR A 64 -17.42 10.34 16.83
N VAL A 65 -16.23 10.08 16.33
CA VAL A 65 -15.28 11.14 15.96
C VAL A 65 -15.16 11.16 14.43
N PRO A 66 -15.72 12.17 13.74
CA PRO A 66 -15.67 12.28 12.29
C PRO A 66 -14.31 12.83 11.83
N ALA A 67 -13.26 12.08 12.02
CA ALA A 67 -11.92 12.48 11.61
C ALA A 67 -11.12 11.28 11.11
N ALA A 68 -10.33 11.50 10.07
CA ALA A 68 -9.41 10.51 9.51
C ALA A 68 -8.24 11.19 8.80
N ALA A 69 -7.23 10.41 8.48
CA ALA A 69 -6.14 10.77 7.60
C ALA A 69 -6.28 9.99 6.28
N PRO A 70 -7.07 10.49 5.30
CA PRO A 70 -7.24 9.83 4.03
C PRO A 70 -5.91 9.77 3.26
N LEU A 71 -5.64 8.63 2.67
CA LEU A 71 -4.52 8.47 1.74
C LEU A 71 -4.97 8.97 0.36
N GLU A 72 -4.30 9.99 -0.14
CA GLU A 72 -4.57 10.52 -1.49
C GLU A 72 -4.10 9.51 -2.53
N GLY A 73 -4.85 9.40 -3.64
CA GLY A 73 -4.51 8.46 -4.71
C GLY A 73 -4.62 6.98 -4.35
N PHE A 74 -5.26 6.61 -3.22
CA PHE A 74 -5.32 5.22 -2.76
C PHE A 74 -5.94 4.24 -3.79
N ALA A 75 -6.70 4.75 -4.73
CA ALA A 75 -7.32 3.98 -5.80
C ALA A 75 -6.47 3.93 -7.08
N ASP A 76 -5.47 4.80 -7.18
CA ASP A 76 -4.62 4.89 -8.36
C ASP A 76 -3.63 3.71 -8.35
N PHE A 77 -3.44 3.11 -9.52
CA PHE A 77 -2.51 2.00 -9.71
C PHE A 77 -2.30 1.78 -11.21
N ASP A 78 -1.07 1.57 -11.62
CA ASP A 78 -0.76 1.16 -12.99
C ASP A 78 -0.71 -0.38 -13.08
N PRO A 79 -1.80 -1.05 -13.47
CA PRO A 79 -1.82 -2.49 -13.52
C PRO A 79 -0.90 -3.06 -14.60
N GLU A 80 -0.75 -2.39 -15.72
CA GLU A 80 0.07 -2.86 -16.82
C GLU A 80 1.55 -2.89 -16.45
N PHE A 81 2.02 -1.86 -15.76
CA PHE A 81 3.38 -1.78 -15.24
C PHE A 81 3.71 -2.98 -14.35
N PHE A 82 2.78 -3.37 -13.48
CA PHE A 82 2.97 -4.52 -12.56
C PHE A 82 2.52 -5.86 -13.15
N GLY A 83 2.15 -5.91 -14.41
CA GLY A 83 1.78 -7.15 -15.12
C GLY A 83 0.39 -7.69 -14.76
N PHE A 84 -0.50 -6.85 -14.24
CA PHE A 84 -1.90 -7.19 -13.97
C PHE A 84 -2.83 -6.73 -15.10
N SER A 85 -3.88 -7.47 -15.36
CA SER A 85 -5.00 -6.96 -16.11
C SER A 85 -5.83 -5.97 -15.29
N GLN A 86 -6.62 -5.12 -15.95
CA GLN A 86 -7.55 -4.19 -15.29
C GLN A 86 -8.50 -4.92 -14.32
N LYS A 87 -8.95 -6.12 -14.67
CA LYS A 87 -9.83 -6.93 -13.83
C LYS A 87 -9.13 -7.46 -12.59
N GLU A 88 -7.91 -7.93 -12.72
CA GLU A 88 -7.10 -8.39 -11.58
C GLU A 88 -6.80 -7.23 -10.63
N ALA A 89 -6.40 -6.09 -11.17
CA ALA A 89 -6.14 -4.89 -10.37
C ALA A 89 -7.39 -4.41 -9.60
N ALA A 90 -8.57 -4.51 -10.20
CA ALA A 90 -9.82 -4.10 -9.55
C ALA A 90 -10.18 -4.97 -8.33
N ILE A 91 -9.79 -6.24 -8.32
CA ILE A 91 -10.02 -7.16 -7.19
C ILE A 91 -8.85 -7.23 -6.20
N LEU A 92 -7.69 -6.67 -6.57
CA LEU A 92 -6.52 -6.61 -5.69
C LEU A 92 -6.76 -5.56 -4.59
N ASP A 93 -6.54 -5.96 -3.33
CA ASP A 93 -6.67 -5.03 -2.19
C ASP A 93 -5.76 -3.81 -2.42
N PRO A 94 -6.25 -2.58 -2.22
CA PRO A 94 -5.43 -1.37 -2.32
C PRO A 94 -4.12 -1.42 -1.52
N GLN A 95 -4.12 -2.07 -0.36
CA GLN A 95 -2.90 -2.25 0.44
C GLN A 95 -1.81 -3.00 -0.34
N HIS A 96 -2.20 -4.00 -1.13
CA HIS A 96 -1.26 -4.76 -1.96
C HIS A 96 -0.75 -3.94 -3.13
N ARG A 97 -1.61 -3.12 -3.75
CA ARG A 97 -1.22 -2.21 -4.85
C ARG A 97 -0.18 -1.21 -4.36
N HIS A 98 -0.47 -0.50 -3.29
CA HIS A 98 0.49 0.45 -2.69
C HIS A 98 1.77 -0.21 -2.21
N PHE A 99 1.70 -1.44 -1.68
CA PHE A 99 2.90 -2.17 -1.31
C PHE A 99 3.81 -2.43 -2.52
N LEU A 100 3.25 -2.79 -3.68
CA LEU A 100 4.02 -3.00 -4.90
C LEU A 100 4.70 -1.71 -5.36
N GLU A 101 3.98 -0.59 -5.37
CA GLU A 101 4.52 0.73 -5.73
C GLU A 101 5.64 1.16 -4.80
N VAL A 102 5.38 1.15 -3.48
CA VAL A 102 6.37 1.57 -2.47
C VAL A 102 7.60 0.64 -2.46
N ALA A 103 7.41 -0.67 -2.67
CA ALA A 103 8.53 -1.59 -2.76
C ALA A 103 9.39 -1.34 -4.00
N TRP A 104 8.78 -1.02 -5.13
CA TRP A 104 9.48 -0.61 -6.34
C TRP A 104 10.29 0.66 -6.11
N GLU A 105 9.68 1.70 -5.61
CA GLU A 105 10.34 2.97 -5.28
C GLU A 105 11.52 2.79 -4.32
N ALA A 106 11.36 1.92 -3.30
CA ALA A 106 12.43 1.64 -2.35
C ALA A 106 13.64 0.95 -3.01
N LEU A 107 13.40 0.08 -3.99
CA LEU A 107 14.46 -0.57 -4.76
C LEU A 107 15.13 0.42 -5.72
N GLU A 108 14.40 1.34 -6.31
CA GLU A 108 14.97 2.43 -7.13
C GLU A 108 15.83 3.36 -6.27
N ASP A 109 15.33 3.79 -5.10
CA ASP A 109 16.07 4.61 -4.15
C ASP A 109 17.36 3.93 -3.67
N ALA A 110 17.33 2.61 -3.49
CA ALA A 110 18.49 1.79 -3.19
C ALA A 110 19.48 1.65 -4.35
N GLY A 111 19.14 2.08 -5.56
CA GLY A 111 19.93 1.85 -6.77
C GLY A 111 19.92 0.40 -7.26
N HIS A 112 18.96 -0.40 -6.83
CA HIS A 112 18.82 -1.82 -7.16
C HIS A 112 17.47 -2.13 -7.83
N PRO A 113 17.15 -1.49 -8.98
CA PRO A 113 15.92 -1.80 -9.68
C PRO A 113 15.86 -3.29 -10.04
N PRO A 114 14.71 -3.95 -9.89
CA PRO A 114 14.59 -5.42 -10.00
C PRO A 114 15.15 -6.00 -11.30
N GLU A 115 15.05 -5.26 -12.40
CA GLU A 115 15.52 -5.72 -13.72
C GLU A 115 17.04 -5.77 -13.84
N ARG A 116 17.76 -5.07 -12.99
CA ARG A 116 19.23 -4.92 -13.06
C ARG A 116 19.94 -5.58 -11.89
N PHE A 117 19.21 -6.03 -10.88
CA PHE A 117 19.80 -6.65 -9.71
C PHE A 117 20.02 -8.15 -9.94
N ALA A 118 21.27 -8.58 -9.96
CA ALA A 118 21.65 -9.97 -10.21
C ALA A 118 21.60 -10.89 -8.97
N GLY A 119 21.15 -10.38 -7.82
CA GLY A 119 21.08 -11.10 -6.55
C GLY A 119 19.68 -11.59 -6.20
N ALA A 120 19.54 -12.22 -5.03
CA ALA A 120 18.26 -12.56 -4.44
C ALA A 120 17.81 -11.47 -3.47
N VAL A 121 16.55 -11.03 -3.59
CA VAL A 121 15.92 -10.07 -2.69
C VAL A 121 14.89 -10.79 -1.85
N GLY A 122 15.06 -10.80 -0.53
CA GLY A 122 14.06 -11.31 0.41
C GLY A 122 12.97 -10.27 0.65
N VAL A 123 11.70 -10.69 0.65
CA VAL A 123 10.55 -9.82 0.93
C VAL A 123 9.93 -10.22 2.25
N TYR A 124 9.81 -9.27 3.17
CA TYR A 124 9.12 -9.40 4.43
C TYR A 124 8.02 -8.34 4.50
N ALA A 125 6.78 -8.76 4.34
CA ALA A 125 5.65 -7.87 4.25
C ALA A 125 4.49 -8.34 5.12
N GLY A 126 3.67 -7.40 5.57
CA GLY A 126 2.42 -7.65 6.26
C GLY A 126 1.38 -6.62 5.86
N CYS A 127 0.12 -7.03 5.87
CA CYS A 127 -1.00 -6.13 5.63
C CYS A 127 -2.05 -6.26 6.75
N GLY A 128 -2.91 -5.24 6.87
CA GLY A 128 -4.03 -5.26 7.78
C GLY A 128 -5.09 -6.28 7.38
N MET A 129 -6.20 -6.28 8.12
CA MET A 129 -7.36 -7.15 7.81
C MET A 129 -7.88 -6.85 6.40
N GLY A 130 -8.27 -7.88 5.68
CA GLY A 130 -8.86 -7.79 4.35
C GLY A 130 -10.27 -7.18 4.33
N SER A 131 -10.41 -5.98 4.88
CA SER A 131 -11.69 -5.25 4.89
C SER A 131 -12.21 -4.98 3.49
N TYR A 132 -11.30 -4.73 2.55
CA TYR A 132 -11.65 -4.54 1.14
C TYR A 132 -12.37 -5.77 0.57
N PHE A 133 -11.91 -6.97 0.88
CA PHE A 133 -12.57 -8.20 0.47
C PHE A 133 -14.02 -8.27 0.95
N TYR A 134 -14.26 -8.01 2.23
CA TYR A 134 -15.60 -8.15 2.82
C TYR A 134 -16.54 -7.01 2.43
N PHE A 135 -16.07 -5.77 2.47
CA PHE A 135 -16.93 -4.60 2.31
C PHE A 135 -17.04 -4.08 0.88
N ASN A 136 -16.12 -4.45 -0.01
CA ASN A 136 -16.14 -4.02 -1.40
C ASN A 136 -16.36 -5.16 -2.38
N LEU A 137 -15.62 -6.27 -2.27
CA LEU A 137 -15.74 -7.37 -3.23
C LEU A 137 -16.96 -8.24 -2.95
N CYS A 138 -17.12 -8.75 -1.72
CA CYS A 138 -18.25 -9.61 -1.37
C CYS A 138 -19.59 -8.89 -1.34
N SER A 139 -19.60 -7.59 -1.18
CA SER A 139 -20.83 -6.78 -1.22
C SER A 139 -21.34 -6.49 -2.63
N ASN A 140 -20.58 -6.87 -3.66
CA ASN A 140 -20.96 -6.72 -5.07
C ASN A 140 -21.36 -8.10 -5.66
N PRO A 141 -22.68 -8.42 -5.76
CA PRO A 141 -23.14 -9.72 -6.26
C PRO A 141 -22.68 -10.03 -7.68
N ASP A 142 -22.71 -9.03 -8.56
CA ASP A 142 -22.30 -9.20 -9.95
C ASP A 142 -20.83 -9.58 -10.07
N LEU A 143 -19.98 -9.01 -9.22
CA LEU A 143 -18.57 -9.34 -9.18
C LEU A 143 -18.34 -10.76 -8.65
N VAL A 144 -19.10 -11.15 -7.62
CA VAL A 144 -19.03 -12.50 -7.04
C VAL A 144 -19.47 -13.55 -8.06
N ASP A 145 -20.57 -13.32 -8.76
CA ASP A 145 -21.11 -14.25 -9.77
C ASP A 145 -20.20 -14.38 -10.99
N ASN A 146 -19.60 -13.26 -11.44
CA ASN A 146 -18.74 -13.27 -12.63
C ASN A 146 -17.32 -13.77 -12.37
N THR A 147 -16.80 -13.62 -11.15
CA THR A 147 -15.40 -13.94 -10.82
C THR A 147 -15.27 -15.21 -9.98
N GLY A 148 -16.27 -15.49 -9.15
CA GLY A 148 -16.28 -16.59 -8.19
C GLY A 148 -15.51 -16.29 -6.90
N MET A 149 -16.09 -16.68 -5.77
CA MET A 149 -15.55 -16.42 -4.43
C MET A 149 -14.14 -16.95 -4.20
N PHE A 150 -13.80 -18.09 -4.83
CA PHE A 150 -12.47 -18.67 -4.70
C PHE A 150 -11.40 -17.72 -5.26
N LEU A 151 -11.63 -17.21 -6.49
CA LEU A 151 -10.68 -16.32 -7.16
C LEU A 151 -10.57 -14.97 -6.41
N LEU A 152 -11.70 -14.38 -6.03
CA LEU A 152 -11.73 -13.14 -5.24
C LEU A 152 -10.93 -13.25 -3.94
N ARG A 153 -11.03 -14.40 -3.27
CA ARG A 153 -10.32 -14.61 -2.01
C ARG A 153 -8.82 -14.86 -2.21
N HIS A 154 -8.42 -15.60 -3.25
CA HIS A 154 -7.04 -16.09 -3.39
C HIS A 154 -6.16 -15.19 -4.24
N THR A 155 -6.70 -14.45 -5.18
CA THR A 155 -5.89 -13.63 -6.09
C THR A 155 -5.50 -12.27 -5.52
N GLY A 156 -6.34 -11.67 -4.68
CA GLY A 156 -6.12 -10.31 -4.24
C GLY A 156 -6.10 -10.07 -2.72
N ASN A 157 -6.35 -11.12 -1.90
CA ASN A 157 -6.70 -10.89 -0.50
C ASN A 157 -6.05 -11.86 0.49
N THR A 158 -5.22 -12.78 0.02
CA THR A 158 -4.42 -13.67 0.86
C THR A 158 -2.97 -13.55 0.48
N ARG A 159 -2.14 -13.12 1.41
CA ARG A 159 -0.68 -13.03 1.34
C ARG A 159 -0.13 -12.49 0.01
N ILE A 160 0.65 -11.44 0.08
CA ILE A 160 1.38 -10.88 -1.04
C ILE A 160 2.22 -12.00 -1.66
N SER A 161 1.80 -12.52 -2.81
CA SER A 161 2.66 -13.29 -3.66
C SER A 161 3.25 -12.32 -4.69
N TRP A 162 4.51 -12.00 -4.54
CA TRP A 162 5.24 -11.23 -5.53
C TRP A 162 5.20 -11.98 -6.86
N PRO A 163 4.75 -11.37 -7.96
CA PRO A 163 4.92 -11.99 -9.27
C PRO A 163 6.43 -12.23 -9.47
N PRO A 164 6.84 -13.40 -9.97
CA PRO A 164 8.25 -13.64 -10.23
C PRO A 164 8.71 -12.59 -11.24
N VAL A 165 9.61 -11.70 -10.82
CA VAL A 165 10.33 -10.84 -11.76
C VAL A 165 11.05 -11.78 -12.72
N ARG A 166 10.54 -11.89 -13.94
CA ARG A 166 11.23 -12.65 -14.98
C ARG A 166 12.50 -11.88 -15.29
N ALA A 167 13.60 -12.37 -14.76
CA ALA A 167 14.88 -12.04 -15.33
C ALA A 167 14.82 -12.47 -16.81
N THR A 168 14.71 -11.52 -17.72
CA THR A 168 14.88 -11.78 -19.14
C THR A 168 16.34 -12.17 -19.32
N SER A 169 16.59 -13.47 -19.41
CA SER A 169 17.87 -13.96 -19.89
C SER A 169 18.00 -13.49 -21.34
N SER A 170 18.73 -12.40 -21.55
CA SER A 170 19.26 -12.07 -22.87
C SER A 170 20.30 -13.12 -23.22
N THR A 171 19.96 -14.02 -24.11
CA THR A 171 20.93 -14.79 -24.90
C THR A 171 21.67 -13.88 -25.87
#